data_a88086d1005a1dc46b12c25cfe4baebd
#
_entry.id   a88086d1005a1dc46b12c25cfe4baebd
#
_cell.length_a   1.000
_cell.length_b   1.000
_cell.length_c   1.000
_cell.angle_alpha   90.00
_cell.angle_beta   90.00
_cell.angle_gamma   90.00
#
_symmetry.space_group_name_H-M   'P 1'
#
loop_
_entity.id
_entity.type
_entity.pdbx_description
1 polymer ?
#
loop_
_entity_poly.entity_id
_entity_poly.type
_entity_poly.pdbx_seq_one_letter_code
_entity_poly.pdbx_strand_id
1 'polypeptide(L)'
;PELMILDEPTNHLDYKTLDWLETFLSASKSSLIIVSHDRYFLDKLVGKIWDVERGRITAYKGNYTKYKHLKAEAVARQAKEYQLQQREIAKLTDYVERNKARASTADMAKSRQKALDRMEVVDALVSEQSPPRFKFTYTSEPLEFPLKLCSLNLTVGEKQLISGANLTVKRGHKVALLG
;
A
#
# COMPACT_ATOMS: atom_id res chain seq x y z
N PRO A 1 -7.29 10.01 -29.07
CA PRO A 1 -5.86 10.21 -28.80
C PRO A 1 -5.14 8.88 -28.77
N GLU A 2 -3.85 8.86 -29.12
CA GLU A 2 -3.02 7.64 -29.04
C GLU A 2 -2.63 7.29 -27.60
N LEU A 3 -2.49 8.31 -26.76
CA LEU A 3 -2.17 8.21 -25.34
C LEU A 3 -3.11 9.11 -24.52
N MET A 4 -3.65 8.58 -23.45
CA MET A 4 -4.37 9.31 -22.43
C MET A 4 -3.63 9.21 -21.09
N ILE A 5 -3.47 10.35 -20.41
CA ILE A 5 -2.88 10.43 -19.07
C ILE A 5 -3.97 10.96 -18.14
N LEU A 6 -4.29 10.18 -17.12
CA LEU A 6 -5.34 10.47 -16.14
C LEU A 6 -4.74 10.53 -14.75
N ASP A 7 -4.98 11.63 -14.06
CA ASP A 7 -4.54 11.83 -12.67
C ASP A 7 -5.76 11.88 -11.77
N GLU A 8 -5.85 10.90 -10.84
CA GLU A 8 -6.95 10.69 -9.90
C GLU A 8 -8.36 10.82 -10.55
N PRO A 9 -8.64 10.10 -11.65
CA PRO A 9 -9.88 10.30 -12.42
C PRO A 9 -11.14 9.85 -11.66
N THR A 10 -11.00 9.12 -10.56
CA THR A 10 -12.10 8.62 -9.74
C THR A 10 -12.58 9.62 -8.68
N ASN A 11 -11.82 10.70 -8.45
CA ASN A 11 -12.15 11.67 -7.42
C ASN A 11 -13.46 12.41 -7.74
N HIS A 12 -14.32 12.52 -6.74
CA HIS A 12 -15.60 13.23 -6.82
C HIS A 12 -16.63 12.64 -7.80
N LEU A 13 -16.40 11.43 -8.30
CA LEU A 13 -17.38 10.73 -9.15
C LEU A 13 -18.39 9.96 -8.29
N ASP A 14 -19.65 9.99 -8.70
CA ASP A 14 -20.65 9.09 -8.20
C ASP A 14 -20.47 7.68 -8.81
N TYR A 15 -21.10 6.69 -8.22
CA TYR A 15 -20.96 5.30 -8.64
C TYR A 15 -21.33 5.06 -10.13
N LYS A 16 -22.37 5.75 -10.63
CA LYS A 16 -22.83 5.60 -12.03
C LYS A 16 -21.79 6.16 -13.01
N THR A 17 -21.25 7.32 -12.69
CA THR A 17 -20.21 7.96 -13.51
C THR A 17 -18.91 7.15 -13.48
N LEU A 18 -18.56 6.56 -12.32
CA LEU A 18 -17.40 5.68 -12.19
C LEU A 18 -17.54 4.42 -13.08
N ASP A 19 -18.68 3.74 -13.02
CA ASP A 19 -18.95 2.55 -13.82
C ASP A 19 -18.93 2.85 -15.33
N TRP A 20 -19.49 4.00 -15.72
CA TRP A 20 -19.40 4.49 -17.09
C TRP A 20 -17.93 4.73 -17.51
N LEU A 21 -17.14 5.40 -16.66
CA LEU A 21 -15.74 5.68 -16.93
C LEU A 21 -14.92 4.41 -17.08
N GLU A 22 -15.10 3.43 -16.20
CA GLU A 22 -14.46 2.11 -16.28
C GLU A 22 -14.77 1.43 -17.62
N THR A 23 -16.04 1.42 -18.01
CA THR A 23 -16.50 0.83 -19.28
C THR A 23 -15.87 1.54 -20.47
N PHE A 24 -15.88 2.88 -20.46
CA PHE A 24 -15.32 3.70 -21.53
C PHE A 24 -13.81 3.46 -21.70
N LEU A 25 -13.05 3.48 -20.59
CA LEU A 25 -11.60 3.28 -20.63
C LEU A 25 -11.23 1.84 -21.02
N SER A 26 -11.99 0.84 -20.57
CA SER A 26 -11.78 -0.57 -20.95
C SER A 26 -11.99 -0.81 -22.43
N ALA A 27 -12.95 -0.11 -23.05
CA ALA A 27 -13.23 -0.22 -24.49
C ALA A 27 -12.27 0.63 -25.35
N SER A 28 -11.51 1.53 -24.75
CA SER A 28 -10.61 2.42 -25.47
C SER A 28 -9.43 1.66 -26.08
N LYS A 29 -9.10 2.01 -27.32
CA LYS A 29 -7.91 1.50 -28.02
C LYS A 29 -6.64 2.32 -27.74
N SER A 30 -6.76 3.43 -27.00
CA SER A 30 -5.64 4.29 -26.64
C SER A 30 -4.78 3.66 -25.56
N SER A 31 -3.50 3.97 -25.56
CA SER A 31 -2.64 3.67 -24.41
C SER A 31 -3.05 4.55 -23.23
N LEU A 32 -3.09 3.97 -22.02
CA LEU A 32 -3.52 4.65 -20.80
C LEU A 32 -2.38 4.71 -19.78
N ILE A 33 -2.15 5.89 -19.22
CA ILE A 33 -1.37 6.07 -17.99
C ILE A 33 -2.33 6.63 -16.95
N ILE A 34 -2.49 5.92 -15.85
CA ILE A 34 -3.42 6.28 -14.79
C ILE A 34 -2.64 6.41 -13.48
N VAL A 35 -2.81 7.54 -12.80
CA VAL A 35 -2.40 7.74 -11.41
C VAL A 35 -3.68 7.71 -10.57
N SER A 36 -3.80 6.76 -9.65
CA SER A 36 -4.96 6.65 -8.77
C SER A 36 -4.65 5.91 -7.48
N HIS A 37 -5.37 6.25 -6.42
CA HIS A 37 -5.41 5.53 -5.16
C HIS A 37 -6.54 4.49 -5.09
N ASP A 38 -7.43 4.49 -6.07
CA ASP A 38 -8.53 3.52 -6.15
C ASP A 38 -8.03 2.18 -6.69
N ARG A 39 -7.88 1.23 -5.76
CA ARG A 39 -7.35 -0.11 -6.05
C ARG A 39 -8.28 -0.92 -6.95
N TYR A 40 -9.59 -0.77 -6.80
CA TYR A 40 -10.58 -1.50 -7.59
C TYR A 40 -10.59 -1.01 -9.03
N PHE A 41 -10.53 0.30 -9.20
CA PHE A 41 -10.42 0.93 -10.51
C PHE A 41 -9.16 0.48 -11.26
N LEU A 42 -8.00 0.53 -10.58
CA LEU A 42 -6.75 0.06 -11.16
C LEU A 42 -6.78 -1.44 -11.49
N ASP A 43 -7.35 -2.26 -10.61
CA ASP A 43 -7.35 -3.73 -10.77
C ASP A 43 -8.13 -4.18 -12.01
N LYS A 44 -9.17 -3.44 -12.40
CA LYS A 44 -9.97 -3.69 -13.60
C LYS A 44 -9.31 -3.24 -14.90
N LEU A 45 -8.57 -2.14 -14.88
CA LEU A 45 -8.14 -1.43 -16.09
C LEU A 45 -6.70 -1.69 -16.47
N VAL A 46 -5.79 -1.90 -15.48
CA VAL A 46 -4.37 -1.91 -15.79
C VAL A 46 -3.78 -3.32 -15.87
N GLY A 47 -2.93 -3.54 -16.87
CA GLY A 47 -2.15 -4.78 -17.04
C GLY A 47 -0.68 -4.63 -16.66
N LYS A 48 -0.24 -3.43 -16.24
CA LYS A 48 1.12 -3.12 -15.85
C LYS A 48 1.13 -1.99 -14.83
N ILE A 49 1.93 -2.11 -13.79
CA ILE A 49 2.08 -1.07 -12.76
C ILE A 49 3.54 -0.60 -12.74
N TRP A 50 3.69 0.70 -12.68
CA TRP A 50 4.95 1.37 -12.39
C TRP A 50 4.94 1.86 -10.94
N ASP A 51 5.76 1.23 -10.13
CA ASP A 51 5.96 1.62 -8.74
C ASP A 51 7.11 2.63 -8.68
N VAL A 52 6.79 3.85 -8.28
CA VAL A 52 7.74 4.96 -8.18
C VAL A 52 8.12 5.14 -6.73
N GLU A 53 9.31 4.69 -6.35
CA GLU A 53 9.78 4.77 -4.98
C GLU A 53 11.24 5.25 -4.94
N ARG A 54 11.53 6.24 -4.12
CA ARG A 54 12.89 6.80 -3.91
C ARG A 54 13.64 7.15 -5.19
N GLY A 55 12.93 7.77 -6.14
CA GLY A 55 13.51 8.17 -7.43
C GLY A 55 13.78 7.03 -8.39
N ARG A 56 13.33 5.80 -8.09
CA ARG A 56 13.44 4.64 -8.96
C ARG A 56 12.04 4.21 -9.43
N ILE A 57 11.97 3.69 -10.65
CA ILE A 57 10.75 3.14 -11.21
C ILE A 57 10.93 1.64 -11.38
N THR A 58 10.08 0.86 -10.73
CA THR A 58 10.03 -0.59 -10.87
C THR A 58 8.75 -0.99 -11.59
N ALA A 59 8.88 -1.73 -12.69
CA ALA A 59 7.74 -2.17 -13.48
C ALA A 59 7.29 -3.58 -13.08
N TYR A 60 6.00 -3.72 -12.76
CA TYR A 60 5.37 -5.00 -12.46
C TYR A 60 4.34 -5.34 -13.53
N LYS A 61 4.39 -6.56 -14.04
CA LYS A 61 3.40 -7.07 -15.00
C LYS A 61 2.21 -7.66 -14.27
N GLY A 62 1.03 -7.15 -14.56
CA GLY A 62 -0.23 -7.58 -13.98
C GLY A 62 -1.05 -6.41 -13.45
N ASN A 63 -2.21 -6.73 -12.87
CA ASN A 63 -3.09 -5.78 -12.21
C ASN A 63 -2.58 -5.40 -10.81
N TYR A 64 -3.33 -4.57 -10.08
CA TYR A 64 -2.95 -4.09 -8.76
C TYR A 64 -2.82 -5.21 -7.72
N THR A 65 -3.71 -6.18 -7.73
CA THR A 65 -3.67 -7.35 -6.83
C THR A 65 -2.39 -8.15 -7.03
N LYS A 66 -2.02 -8.44 -8.27
CA LYS A 66 -0.78 -9.14 -8.60
C LYS A 66 0.46 -8.34 -8.23
N TYR A 67 0.45 -7.03 -8.48
CA TYR A 67 1.52 -6.12 -8.08
C TYR A 67 1.77 -6.21 -6.56
N LYS A 68 0.72 -6.12 -5.73
CA LYS A 68 0.86 -6.22 -4.27
C LYS A 68 1.54 -7.51 -3.83
N HIS A 69 1.18 -8.63 -4.45
CA HIS A 69 1.80 -9.92 -4.15
C HIS A 69 3.28 -9.91 -4.54
N LEU A 70 3.61 -9.52 -5.76
CA LEU A 70 5.00 -9.47 -6.25
C LEU A 70 5.86 -8.49 -5.44
N LYS A 71 5.32 -7.33 -5.04
CA LYS A 71 6.03 -6.38 -4.18
C LYS A 71 6.29 -6.98 -2.80
N ALA A 72 5.31 -7.65 -2.18
CA ALA A 72 5.49 -8.31 -0.90
C ALA A 72 6.57 -9.42 -0.95
N GLU A 73 6.60 -10.21 -2.01
CA GLU A 73 7.65 -11.22 -2.22
C GLU A 73 9.03 -10.59 -2.39
N ALA A 74 9.14 -9.51 -3.17
CA ALA A 74 10.39 -8.79 -3.37
C ALA A 74 10.93 -8.21 -2.06
N VAL A 75 10.06 -7.59 -1.25
CA VAL A 75 10.38 -7.07 0.07
C VAL A 75 10.84 -8.18 1.01
N ALA A 76 10.12 -9.31 1.05
CA ALA A 76 10.49 -10.45 1.90
C ALA A 76 11.86 -11.06 1.49
N ARG A 77 12.13 -11.16 0.19
CA ARG A 77 13.42 -11.61 -0.33
C ARG A 77 14.55 -10.67 0.07
N GLN A 78 14.40 -9.37 -0.16
CA GLN A 78 15.39 -8.37 0.23
C GLN A 78 15.66 -8.37 1.73
N ALA A 79 14.62 -8.51 2.57
CA ALA A 79 14.77 -8.64 4.02
C ALA A 79 15.63 -9.84 4.41
N LYS A 80 15.41 -10.99 3.76
CA LYS A 80 16.19 -12.21 3.99
C LYS A 80 17.64 -12.04 3.55
N GLU A 81 17.86 -11.47 2.37
CA GLU A 81 19.22 -11.19 1.86
C GLU A 81 19.98 -10.24 2.78
N TYR A 82 19.32 -9.16 3.23
CA TYR A 82 19.90 -8.23 4.20
C TYR A 82 20.30 -8.94 5.51
N GLN A 83 19.40 -9.77 6.08
CA GLN A 83 19.70 -10.50 7.31
C GLN A 83 20.88 -11.47 7.15
N LEU A 84 20.96 -12.18 6.02
CA LEU A 84 22.06 -13.08 5.72
C LEU A 84 23.37 -12.32 5.61
N GLN A 85 23.36 -11.22 4.88
CA GLN A 85 24.54 -10.36 4.73
C GLN A 85 25.01 -9.78 6.07
N GLN A 86 24.08 -9.27 6.91
CA GLN A 86 24.43 -8.76 8.23
C GLN A 86 25.09 -9.82 9.13
N ARG A 87 24.61 -11.07 9.07
CA ARG A 87 25.22 -12.19 9.80
C ARG A 87 26.62 -12.51 9.28
N GLU A 88 26.86 -12.41 7.99
CA GLU A 88 28.17 -12.64 7.38
C GLU A 88 29.13 -11.51 7.73
N ILE A 89 28.71 -10.25 7.63
CA ILE A 89 29.46 -9.09 8.06
C ILE A 89 29.89 -9.24 9.53
N ALA A 90 28.94 -9.57 10.41
CA ALA A 90 29.23 -9.74 11.83
C ALA A 90 30.28 -10.84 12.09
N LYS A 91 30.18 -11.98 11.38
CA LYS A 91 31.17 -13.08 11.50
C LYS A 91 32.57 -12.66 11.01
N LEU A 92 32.64 -11.98 9.88
CA LEU A 92 33.89 -11.51 9.32
C LEU A 92 34.55 -10.46 10.21
N THR A 93 33.76 -9.52 10.73
CA THR A 93 34.25 -8.47 11.66
C THR A 93 34.77 -9.07 12.95
N ASP A 94 34.01 -9.99 13.57
CA ASP A 94 34.45 -10.70 14.78
C ASP A 94 35.79 -11.46 14.55
N TYR A 95 35.89 -12.14 13.41
CA TYR A 95 37.14 -12.83 13.05
C TYR A 95 38.31 -11.86 12.90
N VAL A 96 38.11 -10.75 12.20
CA VAL A 96 39.16 -9.72 12.02
C VAL A 96 39.60 -9.15 13.36
N GLU A 97 38.66 -8.80 14.23
CA GLU A 97 38.94 -8.22 15.54
C GLU A 97 39.77 -9.15 16.42
N ARG A 98 39.43 -10.43 16.46
CA ARG A 98 40.15 -11.43 17.27
C ARG A 98 41.54 -11.80 16.74
N ASN A 99 41.76 -11.66 15.44
CA ASN A 99 42.97 -12.20 14.78
C ASN A 99 43.93 -11.12 14.28
N LYS A 100 43.53 -9.83 14.23
CA LYS A 100 44.36 -8.73 13.73
C LYS A 100 45.68 -8.52 14.52
N ALA A 101 45.70 -8.87 15.80
CA ALA A 101 46.88 -8.66 16.69
C ALA A 101 47.86 -9.83 16.70
N ARG A 102 47.51 -11.00 16.12
CA ARG A 102 48.39 -12.20 16.14
C ARG A 102 49.17 -12.30 14.84
N ALA A 103 50.49 -12.34 14.92
CA ALA A 103 51.40 -12.41 13.75
C ALA A 103 51.06 -13.60 12.82
N SER A 104 50.72 -14.77 13.37
CA SER A 104 50.36 -15.97 12.58
C SER A 104 49.04 -15.91 11.82
N THR A 105 48.11 -15.00 12.19
CA THR A 105 46.78 -14.89 11.59
C THR A 105 46.51 -13.51 10.97
N ALA A 106 47.45 -12.56 11.09
CA ALA A 106 47.31 -11.19 10.64
C ALA A 106 47.00 -11.09 9.12
N ASP A 107 47.70 -11.87 8.31
CA ASP A 107 47.49 -11.87 6.85
C ASP A 107 46.08 -12.38 6.45
N MET A 108 45.58 -13.39 7.13
CA MET A 108 44.21 -13.86 6.94
C MET A 108 43.16 -12.85 7.40
N ALA A 109 43.40 -12.17 8.53
CA ALA A 109 42.54 -11.10 9.02
C ALA A 109 42.52 -9.93 8.02
N LYS A 110 43.67 -9.53 7.47
CA LYS A 110 43.77 -8.50 6.44
C LYS A 110 43.06 -8.87 5.14
N SER A 111 43.14 -10.14 4.73
CA SER A 111 42.40 -10.63 3.56
C SER A 111 40.85 -10.53 3.77
N ARG A 112 40.37 -10.91 4.95
CA ARG A 112 38.94 -10.83 5.31
C ARG A 112 38.47 -9.38 5.47
N GLN A 113 39.30 -8.49 5.99
CA GLN A 113 39.03 -7.06 6.01
C GLN A 113 38.82 -6.52 4.59
N LYS A 114 39.72 -6.86 3.65
CA LYS A 114 39.52 -6.48 2.23
C LYS A 114 38.27 -7.04 1.61
N ALA A 115 37.81 -8.21 2.03
CA ALA A 115 36.54 -8.78 1.56
C ALA A 115 35.34 -7.96 2.09
N LEU A 116 35.38 -7.55 3.36
CA LEU A 116 34.38 -6.64 3.96
C LEU A 116 34.33 -5.30 3.22
N ASP A 117 35.51 -4.70 2.96
CA ASP A 117 35.61 -3.38 2.30
C ASP A 117 35.09 -3.37 0.85
N ARG A 118 35.06 -4.56 0.21
CA ARG A 118 34.56 -4.73 -1.16
C ARG A 118 33.09 -5.20 -1.24
N MET A 119 32.50 -5.51 -0.10
CA MET A 119 31.15 -6.02 -0.06
C MET A 119 30.14 -4.91 -0.37
N GLU A 120 29.38 -5.09 -1.44
CA GLU A 120 28.23 -4.21 -1.71
C GLU A 120 27.18 -4.43 -0.63
N VAL A 121 26.88 -3.38 0.12
CA VAL A 121 25.90 -3.46 1.21
C VAL A 121 24.50 -3.44 0.63
N VAL A 122 23.71 -4.47 0.92
CA VAL A 122 22.29 -4.49 0.61
C VAL A 122 21.61 -3.42 1.46
N ASP A 123 20.86 -2.52 0.82
CA ASP A 123 20.13 -1.47 1.51
C ASP A 123 19.15 -2.08 2.53
N ALA A 124 19.20 -1.56 3.75
CA ALA A 124 18.19 -1.88 4.74
C ALA A 124 16.79 -1.50 4.20
N LEU A 125 15.84 -2.41 4.31
CA LEU A 125 14.46 -2.06 4.09
C LEU A 125 14.07 -0.97 5.08
N VAL A 126 13.77 0.23 4.58
CA VAL A 126 13.04 1.19 5.39
C VAL A 126 11.66 0.64 5.55
N SER A 127 11.33 0.21 6.76
CA SER A 127 10.01 -0.26 7.13
C SER A 127 8.96 0.72 6.59
N GLU A 128 8.02 0.22 5.79
CA GLU A 128 6.79 0.98 5.54
C GLU A 128 6.28 1.44 6.90
N GLN A 129 5.97 2.71 7.02
CA GLN A 129 5.46 3.26 8.28
C GLN A 129 4.29 2.39 8.72
N SER A 130 4.38 1.87 9.94
CA SER A 130 3.29 1.09 10.51
C SER A 130 2.00 1.90 10.40
N PRO A 131 0.91 1.31 9.94
CA PRO A 131 -0.34 2.05 9.81
C PRO A 131 -0.68 2.72 11.15
N PRO A 132 -1.17 3.96 11.12
CA PRO A 132 -1.50 4.68 12.34
C PRO A 132 -2.52 3.88 13.15
N ARG A 133 -2.24 3.68 14.44
CA ARG A 133 -3.14 2.99 15.34
C ARG A 133 -4.04 4.02 15.99
N PHE A 134 -5.31 4.04 15.63
CA PHE A 134 -6.33 4.85 16.28
C PHE A 134 -7.03 4.03 17.36
N LYS A 135 -7.27 4.66 18.50
CA LYS A 135 -8.12 4.13 19.55
C LYS A 135 -9.14 5.20 19.90
N PHE A 136 -10.40 4.93 19.57
CA PHE A 136 -11.49 5.78 20.02
C PHE A 136 -11.80 5.46 21.48
N THR A 137 -11.78 6.50 22.32
CA THR A 137 -12.18 6.39 23.73
C THR A 137 -13.53 7.06 23.91
N TYR A 138 -14.37 6.46 24.72
CA TYR A 138 -15.68 7.02 25.10
C TYR A 138 -15.82 6.97 26.63
N THR A 139 -16.53 7.94 27.17
CA THR A 139 -16.74 8.10 28.63
C THR A 139 -17.85 7.21 29.16
N SER A 140 -18.74 6.73 28.30
CA SER A 140 -19.83 5.81 28.64
C SER A 140 -20.03 4.78 27.55
N GLU A 141 -20.54 3.60 27.89
CA GLU A 141 -20.89 2.60 26.88
C GLU A 141 -21.98 3.13 25.96
N PRO A 142 -21.85 2.89 24.63
CA PRO A 142 -22.90 3.27 23.69
C PRO A 142 -24.23 2.57 24.00
N LEU A 143 -25.31 3.30 23.78
CA LEU A 143 -26.66 2.75 23.92
C LEU A 143 -26.87 1.53 23.01
N GLU A 144 -27.79 0.64 23.36
CA GLU A 144 -28.14 -0.51 22.51
C GLU A 144 -28.63 -0.06 21.12
N PHE A 145 -29.37 1.04 21.07
CA PHE A 145 -29.88 1.68 19.85
C PHE A 145 -29.36 3.13 19.77
N PRO A 146 -28.14 3.35 19.28
CA PRO A 146 -27.56 4.70 19.21
C PRO A 146 -28.29 5.62 18.23
N LEU A 147 -29.01 5.06 17.25
CA LEU A 147 -29.81 5.84 16.33
C LEU A 147 -31.12 5.10 16.03
N LYS A 148 -32.25 5.82 16.23
CA LYS A 148 -33.56 5.37 15.82
C LYS A 148 -34.29 6.54 15.16
N LEU A 149 -34.63 6.38 13.91
CA LEU A 149 -35.40 7.33 13.12
C LEU A 149 -36.80 6.75 12.91
N CYS A 150 -37.81 7.55 13.20
CA CYS A 150 -39.21 7.16 13.05
C CYS A 150 -39.88 8.17 12.12
N SER A 151 -40.49 7.67 11.03
CA SER A 151 -41.24 8.48 10.06
C SER A 151 -40.46 9.71 9.58
N LEU A 152 -39.15 9.52 9.29
CA LEU A 152 -38.30 10.60 8.84
C LEU A 152 -38.74 11.11 7.48
N ASN A 153 -38.99 12.41 7.40
CA ASN A 153 -39.19 13.13 6.15
C ASN A 153 -38.00 14.12 5.98
N LEU A 154 -37.34 14.06 4.83
CA LEU A 154 -36.24 14.93 4.48
C LEU A 154 -36.50 15.60 3.15
N THR A 155 -36.45 16.94 3.13
CA THR A 155 -36.61 17.78 1.96
C THR A 155 -35.41 18.71 1.79
N VAL A 156 -35.01 18.96 0.56
CA VAL A 156 -33.97 19.95 0.21
C VAL A 156 -34.58 20.90 -0.84
N GLY A 157 -34.84 22.13 -0.41
CA GLY A 157 -35.65 23.05 -1.20
C GLY A 157 -37.06 22.50 -1.42
N GLU A 158 -37.51 22.41 -2.68
CA GLU A 158 -38.79 21.84 -3.05
C GLU A 158 -38.76 20.31 -3.28
N LYS A 159 -37.57 19.71 -3.26
CA LYS A 159 -37.39 18.27 -3.55
C LYS A 159 -37.47 17.44 -2.27
N GLN A 160 -38.44 16.58 -2.18
CA GLN A 160 -38.51 15.56 -1.14
C GLN A 160 -37.53 14.42 -1.46
N LEU A 161 -36.58 14.18 -0.55
CA LEU A 161 -35.59 13.13 -0.70
C LEU A 161 -36.00 11.82 0.00
N ILE A 162 -36.61 11.94 1.18
CA ILE A 162 -37.05 10.81 2.00
C ILE A 162 -38.46 11.11 2.51
N SER A 163 -39.34 10.12 2.51
CA SER A 163 -40.69 10.20 3.02
C SER A 163 -40.97 9.01 3.93
N GLY A 164 -41.34 9.28 5.19
CA GLY A 164 -41.82 8.28 6.14
C GLY A 164 -40.81 7.18 6.49
N ALA A 165 -39.49 7.42 6.34
CA ALA A 165 -38.47 6.39 6.55
C ALA A 165 -38.34 6.02 8.04
N ASN A 166 -38.25 4.73 8.30
CA ASN A 166 -37.97 4.18 9.61
C ASN A 166 -36.61 3.44 9.54
N LEU A 167 -35.67 3.84 10.40
CA LEU A 167 -34.34 3.26 10.45
C LEU A 167 -33.91 3.06 11.91
N THR A 168 -33.31 1.92 12.20
CA THR A 168 -32.75 1.64 13.52
C THR A 168 -31.32 1.08 13.35
N VAL A 169 -30.37 1.72 14.00
CA VAL A 169 -28.99 1.24 14.08
C VAL A 169 -28.75 0.70 15.47
N LYS A 170 -28.35 -0.55 15.58
CA LYS A 170 -27.97 -1.19 16.84
C LYS A 170 -26.49 -1.00 17.13
N ARG A 171 -26.09 -1.08 18.39
CA ARG A 171 -24.69 -1.07 18.81
C ARG A 171 -23.88 -2.12 18.02
N GLY A 172 -22.74 -1.72 17.45
CA GLY A 172 -21.86 -2.58 16.68
C GLY A 172 -22.26 -2.77 15.20
N HIS A 173 -23.44 -2.27 14.76
CA HIS A 173 -23.77 -2.29 13.35
C HIS A 173 -22.89 -1.32 12.55
N LYS A 174 -22.51 -1.75 11.35
CA LYS A 174 -21.86 -0.92 10.34
C LYS A 174 -22.85 -0.76 9.20
N VAL A 175 -23.26 0.47 8.92
CA VAL A 175 -24.31 0.80 7.94
C VAL A 175 -23.68 1.65 6.86
N ALA A 176 -23.90 1.30 5.59
CA ALA A 176 -23.56 2.11 4.43
C ALA A 176 -24.82 2.80 3.91
N LEU A 177 -24.71 4.08 3.58
CA LEU A 177 -25.71 4.84 2.84
C LEU A 177 -25.24 4.95 1.39
N LEU A 178 -26.11 4.56 0.47
CA LEU A 178 -25.88 4.66 -0.96
C LEU A 178 -26.98 5.56 -1.56
N GLY A 179 -26.61 6.50 -2.41
CA GLY A 179 -27.52 7.42 -3.06
C GLY A 179 -27.11 7.74 -4.48
#